data_aa942aa3661293fb0aacb6e8d09ae4c6
#
_entry.id   aa942aa3661293fb0aacb6e8d09ae4c6
#
_cell.length_a   1.000
_cell.length_b   1.000
_cell.length_c   1.000
_cell.angle_alpha   90.00
_cell.angle_beta   90.00
_cell.angle_gamma   90.00
#
_symmetry.space_group_name_H-M   'P 1'
#
loop_
_entity.id
_entity.type
_entity.pdbx_description
1 polymer ?
#
loop_
_entity_poly.entity_id
_entity_poly.type
_entity_poly.pdbx_seq_one_letter_code
_entity_poly.pdbx_strand_id
1 'polypeptide(L)'
;MPVKNLFDLAGEVALVTGASSGLGARFARVLAGHGAKVVCVARRRDRLEALVASIAAEGGTAMAAEADVTAPASMAAAFDAAQQKFGTVTILVNNAGIARQARLLEQTDAMWREVMDANLNAVYSVAQMGAQRMVAANVPGSIVNIASILGFGVSKSLSAYAVAKAGVVQLTRAMALELAGRQIRVNAIAPGYFVTEINADFLATEKGAAMAREIPMRRFGAEGDLDGALLLLASKAGAFITGASLVVDGGQILGLRGG
;
A
#
# COMPACT_ATOMS: atom_id res chain seq x y z
N MET A 1 25.62 23.30 -5.13
CA MET A 1 24.18 23.45 -5.37
C MET A 1 23.44 23.12 -4.09
N PRO A 2 22.37 23.85 -3.70
CA PRO A 2 21.60 23.49 -2.51
C PRO A 2 20.99 22.10 -2.73
N VAL A 3 21.00 21.26 -1.69
CA VAL A 3 20.38 19.94 -1.71
C VAL A 3 18.86 20.16 -1.85
N LYS A 4 18.28 19.77 -2.98
CA LYS A 4 16.83 19.86 -3.19
C LYS A 4 16.14 18.89 -2.21
N ASN A 5 14.94 19.26 -1.73
CA ASN A 5 14.11 18.33 -0.98
C ASN A 5 13.71 17.15 -1.89
N LEU A 6 14.38 16.01 -1.71
CA LEU A 6 14.17 14.82 -2.53
C LEU A 6 12.80 14.16 -2.28
N PHE A 7 12.15 14.49 -1.16
CA PHE A 7 10.84 13.97 -0.76
C PHE A 7 9.68 14.89 -1.18
N ASP A 8 9.96 16.00 -1.87
CA ASP A 8 8.91 16.88 -2.41
C ASP A 8 8.14 16.17 -3.53
N LEU A 9 6.82 16.19 -3.41
CA LEU A 9 5.86 15.57 -4.34
C LEU A 9 5.00 16.64 -5.05
N ALA A 10 5.40 17.91 -4.98
CA ALA A 10 4.70 18.98 -5.70
C ALA A 10 4.62 18.67 -7.20
N GLY A 11 3.42 18.75 -7.76
CA GLY A 11 3.14 18.41 -9.15
C GLY A 11 2.80 16.93 -9.41
N GLU A 12 3.02 16.04 -8.44
CA GLU A 12 2.66 14.63 -8.57
C GLU A 12 1.16 14.39 -8.27
N VAL A 13 0.58 13.40 -8.92
CA VAL A 13 -0.78 12.90 -8.65
C VAL A 13 -0.68 11.49 -8.09
N ALA A 14 -1.09 11.31 -6.85
CA ALA A 14 -1.05 10.04 -6.17
C ALA A 14 -2.45 9.40 -6.09
N LEU A 15 -2.55 8.08 -6.35
CA LEU A 15 -3.74 7.30 -6.12
C LEU A 15 -3.45 6.26 -5.05
N VAL A 16 -4.26 6.24 -3.97
CA VAL A 16 -4.10 5.32 -2.85
C VAL A 16 -5.35 4.45 -2.73
N THR A 17 -5.20 3.14 -2.90
CA THR A 17 -6.30 2.19 -2.70
C THR A 17 -6.44 1.78 -1.24
N GLY A 18 -7.66 1.49 -0.79
CA GLY A 18 -7.94 1.16 0.61
C GLY A 18 -7.76 2.36 1.55
N ALA A 19 -7.95 3.59 1.06
CA ALA A 19 -7.69 4.82 1.79
C ALA A 19 -8.72 5.14 2.88
N SER A 20 -9.79 4.37 3.05
CA SER A 20 -10.86 4.69 4.01
C SER A 20 -10.52 4.46 5.49
N SER A 21 -9.36 3.89 5.83
CA SER A 21 -8.91 3.65 7.21
C SER A 21 -7.44 3.21 7.28
N GLY A 22 -6.87 3.18 8.49
CA GLY A 22 -5.56 2.60 8.79
C GLY A 22 -4.43 3.12 7.89
N LEU A 23 -3.56 2.23 7.46
CA LEU A 23 -2.37 2.58 6.68
C LEU A 23 -2.69 3.35 5.40
N GLY A 24 -3.78 3.01 4.69
CA GLY A 24 -4.17 3.71 3.47
C GLY A 24 -4.56 5.17 3.72
N ALA A 25 -5.29 5.46 4.80
CA ALA A 25 -5.62 6.81 5.19
C ALA A 25 -4.35 7.60 5.60
N ARG A 26 -3.44 6.95 6.35
CA ARG A 26 -2.14 7.54 6.69
C ARG A 26 -1.33 7.87 5.44
N PHE A 27 -1.20 6.93 4.51
CA PHE A 27 -0.47 7.13 3.27
C PHE A 27 -1.02 8.31 2.45
N ALA A 28 -2.34 8.45 2.37
CA ALA A 28 -2.97 9.58 1.69
C ALA A 28 -2.60 10.92 2.33
N ARG A 29 -2.62 11.04 3.67
CA ARG A 29 -2.21 12.25 4.39
C ARG A 29 -0.73 12.56 4.16
N VAL A 30 0.14 11.56 4.27
CA VAL A 30 1.59 11.74 4.09
C VAL A 30 1.91 12.25 2.70
N LEU A 31 1.34 11.66 1.65
CA LEU A 31 1.57 12.09 0.28
C LEU A 31 1.02 13.50 0.03
N ALA A 32 -0.17 13.83 0.56
CA ALA A 32 -0.74 15.17 0.46
C ALA A 32 0.09 16.22 1.21
N GLY A 33 0.57 15.88 2.42
CA GLY A 33 1.43 16.74 3.23
C GLY A 33 2.79 17.04 2.59
N HIS A 34 3.21 16.21 1.61
CA HIS A 34 4.43 16.44 0.82
C HIS A 34 4.13 17.06 -0.58
N GLY A 35 2.91 17.55 -0.80
CA GLY A 35 2.55 18.33 -1.98
C GLY A 35 1.87 17.54 -3.11
N ALA A 36 1.68 16.23 -3.00
CA ALA A 36 0.94 15.49 -4.00
C ALA A 36 -0.56 15.81 -3.97
N LYS A 37 -1.20 15.80 -5.14
CA LYS A 37 -2.66 15.77 -5.25
C LYS A 37 -3.10 14.31 -5.11
N VAL A 38 -3.94 14.00 -4.10
CA VAL A 38 -4.22 12.60 -3.73
C VAL A 38 -5.64 12.18 -4.11
N VAL A 39 -5.75 11.06 -4.80
CA VAL A 39 -7.02 10.36 -5.07
C VAL A 39 -7.17 9.23 -4.05
N CYS A 40 -8.08 9.40 -3.11
CA CYS A 40 -8.38 8.44 -2.06
C CYS A 40 -9.44 7.45 -2.58
N VAL A 41 -9.06 6.18 -2.73
CA VAL A 41 -9.93 5.14 -3.31
C VAL A 41 -10.31 4.10 -2.27
N ALA A 42 -11.61 3.85 -2.09
CA ALA A 42 -12.17 2.76 -1.30
C ALA A 42 -13.67 2.63 -1.57
N ARG A 43 -14.33 1.62 -0.97
CA ARG A 43 -15.77 1.37 -1.08
C ARG A 43 -16.64 2.24 -0.16
N ARG A 44 -16.08 2.76 0.94
CA ARG A 44 -16.80 3.53 1.96
C ARG A 44 -16.65 5.03 1.68
N ARG A 45 -17.62 5.59 0.98
CA ARG A 45 -17.60 6.96 0.51
C ARG A 45 -17.58 7.98 1.65
N ASP A 46 -18.39 7.76 2.66
CA ASP A 46 -18.46 8.60 3.87
C ASP A 46 -17.08 8.80 4.54
N ARG A 47 -16.33 7.70 4.69
CA ARG A 47 -14.99 7.75 5.26
C ARG A 47 -13.96 8.42 4.34
N LEU A 48 -14.11 8.26 3.03
CA LEU A 48 -13.26 8.96 2.07
C LEU A 48 -13.49 10.46 2.09
N GLU A 49 -14.76 10.91 2.15
CA GLU A 49 -15.11 12.32 2.25
C GLU A 49 -14.58 12.96 3.54
N ALA A 50 -14.69 12.26 4.68
CA ALA A 50 -14.10 12.68 5.94
C ALA A 50 -12.56 12.80 5.87
N LEU A 51 -11.89 11.83 5.23
CA LEU A 51 -10.44 11.89 5.01
C LEU A 51 -10.04 13.08 4.13
N VAL A 52 -10.76 13.31 3.04
CA VAL A 52 -10.52 14.43 2.12
C VAL A 52 -10.68 15.76 2.84
N ALA A 53 -11.74 15.90 3.66
CA ALA A 53 -11.94 17.11 4.47
C ALA A 53 -10.80 17.34 5.47
N SER A 54 -10.32 16.27 6.12
CA SER A 54 -9.17 16.36 7.03
C SER A 54 -7.89 16.77 6.31
N ILE A 55 -7.60 16.17 5.14
CA ILE A 55 -6.42 16.54 4.33
C ILE A 55 -6.50 18.01 3.90
N ALA A 56 -7.69 18.49 3.52
CA ALA A 56 -7.88 19.90 3.15
C ALA A 56 -7.68 20.85 4.34
N ALA A 57 -8.13 20.47 5.55
CA ALA A 57 -7.89 21.24 6.76
C ALA A 57 -6.40 21.33 7.14
N GLU A 58 -5.60 20.33 6.76
CA GLU A 58 -4.14 20.29 6.90
C GLU A 58 -3.39 21.01 5.76
N GLY A 59 -4.11 21.65 4.82
CA GLY A 59 -3.55 22.37 3.68
C GLY A 59 -3.19 21.50 2.47
N GLY A 60 -3.51 20.21 2.51
CA GLY A 60 -3.29 19.28 1.41
C GLY A 60 -4.42 19.31 0.36
N THR A 61 -4.20 18.62 -0.75
CA THR A 61 -5.19 18.51 -1.84
C THR A 61 -5.56 17.05 -2.06
N ALA A 62 -6.84 16.71 -1.93
CA ALA A 62 -7.33 15.36 -2.17
C ALA A 62 -8.72 15.32 -2.83
N MET A 63 -9.08 14.16 -3.34
CA MET A 63 -10.44 13.82 -3.77
C MET A 63 -10.81 12.41 -3.36
N ALA A 64 -12.09 12.18 -3.11
CA ALA A 64 -12.67 10.86 -2.91
C ALA A 64 -13.05 10.23 -4.25
N ALA A 65 -12.75 8.97 -4.44
CA ALA A 65 -13.22 8.15 -5.54
C ALA A 65 -13.73 6.81 -4.98
N GLU A 66 -15.05 6.64 -4.96
CA GLU A 66 -15.65 5.39 -4.53
C GLU A 66 -15.40 4.31 -5.59
N ALA A 67 -14.64 3.26 -5.22
CA ALA A 67 -14.37 2.15 -6.11
C ALA A 67 -14.05 0.86 -5.34
N ASP A 68 -14.34 -0.28 -5.97
CA ASP A 68 -13.91 -1.60 -5.55
C ASP A 68 -12.71 -2.03 -6.40
N VAL A 69 -11.57 -2.34 -5.76
CA VAL A 69 -10.34 -2.75 -6.45
C VAL A 69 -10.50 -4.07 -7.21
N THR A 70 -11.47 -4.90 -6.81
CA THR A 70 -11.78 -6.18 -7.49
C THR A 70 -12.68 -6.01 -8.71
N ALA A 71 -13.17 -4.80 -8.98
CA ALA A 71 -14.01 -4.46 -10.11
C ALA A 71 -13.26 -3.54 -11.10
N PRO A 72 -12.72 -4.07 -12.22
CA PRO A 72 -11.89 -3.28 -13.14
C PRO A 72 -12.57 -2.03 -13.69
N ALA A 73 -13.87 -2.09 -14.00
CA ALA A 73 -14.62 -0.93 -14.49
C ALA A 73 -14.73 0.18 -13.43
N SER A 74 -14.88 -0.19 -12.15
CA SER A 74 -14.90 0.76 -11.03
C SER A 74 -13.56 1.47 -10.88
N MET A 75 -12.45 0.74 -10.98
CA MET A 75 -11.12 1.32 -10.93
C MET A 75 -10.81 2.19 -12.16
N ALA A 76 -11.26 1.80 -13.35
CA ALA A 76 -11.12 2.63 -14.55
C ALA A 76 -11.79 4.00 -14.36
N ALA A 77 -13.03 4.02 -13.83
CA ALA A 77 -13.73 5.26 -13.52
C ALA A 77 -12.99 6.13 -12.48
N ALA A 78 -12.37 5.51 -11.46
CA ALA A 78 -11.57 6.25 -10.48
C ALA A 78 -10.32 6.90 -11.11
N PHE A 79 -9.63 6.21 -12.01
CA PHE A 79 -8.51 6.77 -12.77
C PHE A 79 -8.97 7.89 -13.73
N ASP A 80 -10.14 7.74 -14.38
CA ASP A 80 -10.68 8.76 -15.27
C ASP A 80 -11.05 10.04 -14.50
N ALA A 81 -11.67 9.91 -13.34
CA ALA A 81 -11.95 11.02 -12.45
C ALA A 81 -10.65 11.71 -11.96
N ALA A 82 -9.60 10.93 -11.65
CA ALA A 82 -8.28 11.45 -11.32
C ALA A 82 -7.70 12.27 -12.47
N GLN A 83 -7.74 11.72 -13.69
CA GLN A 83 -7.24 12.36 -14.91
C GLN A 83 -7.95 13.71 -15.19
N GLN A 84 -9.28 13.75 -15.03
CA GLN A 84 -10.09 14.94 -15.25
C GLN A 84 -9.78 16.04 -14.23
N LYS A 85 -9.58 15.68 -12.96
CA LYS A 85 -9.45 16.65 -11.87
C LYS A 85 -8.01 17.09 -11.62
N PHE A 86 -7.05 16.18 -11.70
CA PHE A 86 -5.67 16.39 -11.28
C PHE A 86 -4.63 16.12 -12.36
N GLY A 87 -4.98 15.38 -13.40
CA GLY A 87 -4.07 14.88 -14.42
C GLY A 87 -3.71 13.41 -14.23
N THR A 88 -2.72 12.94 -14.99
CA THR A 88 -2.28 11.56 -14.97
C THR A 88 -1.74 11.16 -13.60
N VAL A 89 -2.20 10.04 -13.07
CA VAL A 89 -1.64 9.45 -11.83
C VAL A 89 -0.19 9.03 -12.09
N THR A 90 0.74 9.63 -11.33
CA THR A 90 2.19 9.34 -11.40
C THR A 90 2.69 8.53 -10.20
N ILE A 91 1.93 8.50 -9.10
CA ILE A 91 2.21 7.68 -7.93
C ILE A 91 1.01 6.78 -7.66
N LEU A 92 1.20 5.47 -7.67
CA LEU A 92 0.16 4.50 -7.32
C LEU A 92 0.55 3.73 -6.06
N VAL A 93 -0.31 3.76 -5.03
CA VAL A 93 -0.14 2.96 -3.82
C VAL A 93 -1.23 1.89 -3.77
N ASN A 94 -0.88 0.65 -4.07
CA ASN A 94 -1.74 -0.52 -3.95
C ASN A 94 -1.73 -1.00 -2.50
N ASN A 95 -2.63 -0.45 -1.69
CA ASN A 95 -2.73 -0.76 -0.26
C ASN A 95 -3.98 -1.57 0.09
N ALA A 96 -5.05 -1.51 -0.71
CA ALA A 96 -6.26 -2.28 -0.44
C ALA A 96 -5.96 -3.77 -0.25
N GLY A 97 -6.57 -4.38 0.75
CA GLY A 97 -6.41 -5.80 1.03
C GLY A 97 -7.26 -6.25 2.22
N ILE A 98 -7.42 -7.55 2.33
CA ILE A 98 -8.19 -8.21 3.39
C ILE A 98 -7.40 -9.40 3.95
N ALA A 99 -7.70 -9.79 5.17
CA ALA A 99 -7.28 -11.05 5.75
C ALA A 99 -8.50 -11.87 6.17
N ARG A 100 -8.47 -13.17 5.90
CA ARG A 100 -9.43 -14.15 6.39
C ARG A 100 -8.66 -15.22 7.14
N GLN A 101 -8.98 -15.40 8.41
CA GLN A 101 -8.35 -16.42 9.23
C GLN A 101 -9.16 -17.71 9.14
N ALA A 102 -8.51 -18.78 8.69
CA ALA A 102 -9.04 -20.14 8.70
C ALA A 102 -7.90 -21.15 8.75
N ARG A 103 -8.06 -22.24 9.52
CA ARG A 103 -7.12 -23.36 9.44
C ARG A 103 -7.21 -23.98 8.04
N LEU A 104 -6.11 -24.57 7.56
CA LEU A 104 -6.05 -25.11 6.21
C LEU A 104 -7.20 -26.07 5.87
N LEU A 105 -7.56 -26.94 6.80
CA LEU A 105 -8.66 -27.91 6.61
C LEU A 105 -10.07 -27.29 6.70
N GLU A 106 -10.19 -26.08 7.18
CA GLU A 106 -11.44 -25.32 7.33
C GLU A 106 -11.58 -24.23 6.27
N GLN A 107 -10.52 -23.95 5.54
CA GLN A 107 -10.50 -22.88 4.52
C GLN A 107 -11.29 -23.33 3.30
N THR A 108 -12.35 -22.58 2.97
CA THR A 108 -13.15 -22.83 1.78
C THR A 108 -12.54 -22.20 0.54
N ASP A 109 -12.89 -22.71 -0.65
CA ASP A 109 -12.51 -22.11 -1.93
C ASP A 109 -12.98 -20.65 -2.05
N ALA A 110 -14.13 -20.30 -1.50
CA ALA A 110 -14.65 -18.94 -1.51
C ALA A 110 -13.75 -18.01 -0.67
N MET A 111 -13.35 -18.43 0.52
CA MET A 111 -12.41 -17.65 1.37
C MET A 111 -11.05 -17.47 0.68
N TRP A 112 -10.56 -18.53 0.03
CA TRP A 112 -9.33 -18.48 -0.74
C TRP A 112 -9.42 -17.44 -1.86
N ARG A 113 -10.46 -17.54 -2.71
CA ARG A 113 -10.66 -16.64 -3.85
C ARG A 113 -10.82 -15.20 -3.41
N GLU A 114 -11.65 -14.92 -2.39
CA GLU A 114 -11.84 -13.58 -1.85
C GLU A 114 -10.50 -12.90 -1.48
N VAL A 115 -9.60 -13.66 -0.80
CA VAL A 115 -8.28 -13.15 -0.40
C VAL A 115 -7.37 -12.96 -1.61
N MET A 116 -7.32 -13.93 -2.52
CA MET A 116 -6.49 -13.83 -3.74
C MET A 116 -6.94 -12.67 -4.64
N ASP A 117 -8.25 -12.50 -4.81
CA ASP A 117 -8.80 -11.44 -5.66
C ASP A 117 -8.48 -10.05 -5.12
N ALA A 118 -8.65 -9.83 -3.81
CA ALA A 118 -8.39 -8.54 -3.21
C ALA A 118 -6.89 -8.22 -3.04
N ASN A 119 -6.06 -9.23 -2.67
CA ASN A 119 -4.67 -8.97 -2.29
C ASN A 119 -3.63 -9.23 -3.38
N LEU A 120 -3.97 -9.93 -4.47
CA LEU A 120 -3.05 -10.22 -5.56
C LEU A 120 -3.63 -9.83 -6.93
N ASN A 121 -4.80 -10.34 -7.31
CA ASN A 121 -5.38 -10.09 -8.62
C ASN A 121 -5.71 -8.60 -8.81
N ALA A 122 -6.27 -7.95 -7.78
CA ALA A 122 -6.54 -6.51 -7.80
C ALA A 122 -5.25 -5.70 -7.86
N VAL A 123 -4.19 -6.08 -7.12
CA VAL A 123 -2.89 -5.40 -7.18
C VAL A 123 -2.33 -5.45 -8.60
N TYR A 124 -2.39 -6.61 -9.25
CA TYR A 124 -1.98 -6.76 -10.64
C TYR A 124 -2.77 -5.86 -11.58
N SER A 125 -4.10 -5.96 -11.58
CA SER A 125 -4.96 -5.23 -12.54
C SER A 125 -4.90 -3.71 -12.34
N VAL A 126 -4.87 -3.23 -11.09
CA VAL A 126 -4.77 -1.79 -10.79
C VAL A 126 -3.38 -1.25 -11.16
N ALA A 127 -2.30 -1.99 -10.85
CA ALA A 127 -0.95 -1.61 -11.26
C ALA A 127 -0.79 -1.57 -12.78
N GLN A 128 -1.32 -2.56 -13.49
CA GLN A 128 -1.30 -2.60 -14.96
C GLN A 128 -2.05 -1.39 -15.55
N MET A 129 -3.25 -1.11 -15.05
CA MET A 129 -4.07 0.02 -15.51
C MET A 129 -3.36 1.37 -15.27
N GLY A 130 -2.74 1.55 -14.10
CA GLY A 130 -1.95 2.74 -13.79
C GLY A 130 -0.74 2.87 -14.72
N ALA A 131 0.03 1.79 -14.91
CA ALA A 131 1.19 1.78 -15.79
C ALA A 131 0.82 2.09 -17.25
N GLN A 132 -0.27 1.51 -17.76
CA GLN A 132 -0.77 1.80 -19.12
C GLN A 132 -1.07 3.29 -19.31
N ARG A 133 -1.69 3.94 -18.32
CA ARG A 133 -2.00 5.37 -18.36
C ARG A 133 -0.74 6.25 -18.29
N MET A 134 0.23 5.89 -17.45
CA MET A 134 1.53 6.55 -17.38
C MET A 134 2.26 6.48 -18.73
N VAL A 135 2.30 5.28 -19.34
CA VAL A 135 2.92 5.07 -20.66
C VAL A 135 2.20 5.85 -21.75
N ALA A 136 0.85 5.82 -21.77
CA ALA A 136 0.06 6.56 -22.76
C ALA A 136 0.26 8.08 -22.67
N ALA A 137 0.44 8.61 -21.44
CA ALA A 137 0.73 10.02 -21.19
C ALA A 137 2.22 10.37 -21.37
N ASN A 138 3.09 9.38 -21.60
CA ASN A 138 4.55 9.54 -21.67
C ASN A 138 5.15 10.24 -20.43
N VAL A 139 4.69 9.85 -19.23
CA VAL A 139 5.18 10.38 -17.96
C VAL A 139 5.87 9.27 -17.13
N PRO A 140 6.93 9.60 -16.37
CA PRO A 140 7.52 8.67 -15.42
C PRO A 140 6.55 8.38 -14.27
N GLY A 141 6.78 7.28 -13.53
CA GLY A 141 5.91 6.96 -12.41
C GLY A 141 6.56 6.12 -11.32
N SER A 142 5.83 5.99 -10.22
CA SER A 142 6.18 5.10 -9.12
C SER A 142 4.96 4.31 -8.65
N ILE A 143 5.09 2.98 -8.63
CA ILE A 143 4.09 2.06 -8.11
C ILE A 143 4.64 1.45 -6.82
N VAL A 144 3.92 1.64 -5.70
CA VAL A 144 4.25 1.11 -4.39
C VAL A 144 3.19 0.09 -3.99
N ASN A 145 3.56 -1.19 -3.94
CA ASN A 145 2.67 -2.27 -3.53
C ASN A 145 2.83 -2.53 -2.03
N ILE A 146 1.73 -2.60 -1.29
CA ILE A 146 1.79 -2.98 0.12
C ILE A 146 1.71 -4.50 0.24
N ALA A 147 2.87 -5.10 0.43
CA ALA A 147 3.05 -6.53 0.70
C ALA A 147 2.79 -6.82 2.20
N SER A 148 3.58 -7.68 2.79
CA SER A 148 3.61 -8.02 4.22
C SER A 148 4.89 -8.80 4.52
N ILE A 149 5.31 -8.85 5.78
CA ILE A 149 6.30 -9.85 6.23
C ILE A 149 5.85 -11.28 5.95
N LEU A 150 4.52 -11.54 5.87
CA LEU A 150 3.98 -12.83 5.47
C LEU A 150 4.16 -13.14 3.97
N GLY A 151 4.69 -12.21 3.19
CA GLY A 151 5.23 -12.49 1.86
C GLY A 151 6.61 -13.17 1.88
N PHE A 152 7.27 -13.18 3.04
CA PHE A 152 8.59 -13.80 3.27
C PHE A 152 8.56 -14.91 4.31
N GLY A 153 7.48 -14.98 5.08
CA GLY A 153 7.25 -15.98 6.11
C GLY A 153 5.80 -16.43 6.12
N VAL A 154 5.44 -17.27 7.07
CA VAL A 154 4.07 -17.80 7.20
C VAL A 154 3.56 -17.65 8.62
N SER A 155 2.23 -17.60 8.76
CA SER A 155 1.54 -17.68 10.05
C SER A 155 0.41 -18.66 9.97
N LYS A 156 0.13 -19.34 11.10
CA LYS A 156 -1.02 -20.25 11.18
C LYS A 156 -2.31 -19.52 10.82
N SER A 157 -3.20 -20.21 10.12
CA SER A 157 -4.53 -19.73 9.72
C SER A 157 -4.55 -18.57 8.71
N LEU A 158 -3.41 -18.22 8.09
CA LEU A 158 -3.29 -17.12 7.13
C LEU A 158 -2.67 -17.58 5.79
N SER A 159 -2.90 -18.83 5.37
CA SER A 159 -2.27 -19.40 4.17
C SER A 159 -2.59 -18.62 2.90
N ALA A 160 -3.86 -18.31 2.62
CA ALA A 160 -4.25 -17.53 1.44
C ALA A 160 -3.61 -16.13 1.44
N TYR A 161 -3.59 -15.47 2.61
CA TYR A 161 -2.97 -14.15 2.74
C TYR A 161 -1.46 -14.19 2.50
N ALA A 162 -0.75 -15.16 3.10
CA ALA A 162 0.69 -15.32 2.92
C ALA A 162 1.04 -15.59 1.45
N VAL A 163 0.30 -16.50 0.79
CA VAL A 163 0.49 -16.79 -0.64
C VAL A 163 0.24 -15.55 -1.50
N ALA A 164 -0.86 -14.81 -1.25
CA ALA A 164 -1.14 -13.58 -1.99
C ALA A 164 -0.03 -12.54 -1.80
N LYS A 165 0.46 -12.34 -0.57
CA LYS A 165 1.53 -11.37 -0.29
C LYS A 165 2.90 -11.80 -0.83
N ALA A 166 3.20 -13.10 -0.87
CA ALA A 166 4.36 -13.64 -1.60
C ALA A 166 4.22 -13.40 -3.11
N GLY A 167 3.02 -13.60 -3.65
CA GLY A 167 2.69 -13.24 -5.03
C GLY A 167 2.94 -11.76 -5.33
N VAL A 168 2.54 -10.85 -4.45
CA VAL A 168 2.79 -9.39 -4.60
C VAL A 168 4.29 -9.09 -4.62
N VAL A 169 5.11 -9.73 -3.77
CA VAL A 169 6.57 -9.56 -3.77
C VAL A 169 7.15 -9.96 -5.13
N GLN A 170 6.75 -11.10 -5.66
CA GLN A 170 7.25 -11.56 -6.97
C GLN A 170 6.70 -10.74 -8.13
N LEU A 171 5.41 -10.36 -8.09
CA LEU A 171 4.77 -9.48 -9.06
C LEU A 171 5.48 -8.12 -9.13
N THR A 172 5.87 -7.56 -7.99
CA THR A 172 6.64 -6.31 -7.90
C THR A 172 7.94 -6.39 -8.69
N ARG A 173 8.67 -7.51 -8.59
CA ARG A 173 9.92 -7.74 -9.33
C ARG A 173 9.69 -7.88 -10.83
N ALA A 174 8.67 -8.64 -11.23
CA ALA A 174 8.32 -8.82 -12.63
C ALA A 174 7.94 -7.48 -13.28
N MET A 175 7.04 -6.74 -12.67
CA MET A 175 6.62 -5.41 -13.16
C MET A 175 7.79 -4.42 -13.21
N ALA A 176 8.65 -4.42 -12.18
CA ALA A 176 9.82 -3.55 -12.15
C ALA A 176 10.75 -3.79 -13.35
N LEU A 177 11.01 -5.05 -13.68
CA LEU A 177 11.84 -5.43 -14.81
C LEU A 177 11.24 -4.96 -16.15
N GLU A 178 9.92 -5.16 -16.33
CA GLU A 178 9.24 -4.83 -17.58
C GLU A 178 9.05 -3.31 -17.78
N LEU A 179 8.85 -2.56 -16.68
CA LEU A 179 8.47 -1.15 -16.72
C LEU A 179 9.66 -0.19 -16.56
N ALA A 180 10.84 -0.68 -16.16
CA ALA A 180 12.03 0.16 -15.95
C ALA A 180 12.39 0.99 -17.18
N GLY A 181 12.36 0.40 -18.39
CA GLY A 181 12.61 1.08 -19.65
C GLY A 181 11.57 2.16 -20.01
N ARG A 182 10.44 2.19 -19.30
CA ARG A 182 9.39 3.20 -19.41
C ARG A 182 9.47 4.28 -18.32
N GLN A 183 10.57 4.28 -17.55
CA GLN A 183 10.75 5.18 -16.40
C GLN A 183 9.68 5.04 -15.30
N ILE A 184 9.08 3.84 -15.18
CA ILE A 184 8.13 3.51 -14.13
C ILE A 184 8.83 2.56 -13.15
N ARG A 185 8.98 2.99 -11.91
CA ARG A 185 9.55 2.19 -10.83
C ARG A 185 8.44 1.41 -10.14
N VAL A 186 8.70 0.17 -9.79
CA VAL A 186 7.75 -0.65 -9.03
C VAL A 186 8.46 -1.26 -7.84
N ASN A 187 7.98 -0.95 -6.64
CA ASN A 187 8.56 -1.43 -5.40
C ASN A 187 7.47 -1.90 -4.43
N ALA A 188 7.85 -2.62 -3.39
CA ALA A 188 6.94 -3.02 -2.32
C ALA A 188 7.41 -2.50 -0.96
N ILE A 189 6.46 -2.21 -0.09
CA ILE A 189 6.67 -2.11 1.36
C ILE A 189 6.08 -3.38 1.97
N ALA A 190 6.80 -4.02 2.87
CA ALA A 190 6.36 -5.21 3.59
C ALA A 190 6.27 -4.90 5.10
N PRO A 191 5.12 -4.43 5.59
CA PRO A 191 4.93 -4.13 6.99
C PRO A 191 4.92 -5.39 7.86
N GLY A 192 5.42 -5.27 9.09
CA GLY A 192 5.15 -6.18 10.20
C GLY A 192 3.78 -5.93 10.82
N TYR A 193 3.69 -6.10 12.14
CA TYR A 193 2.48 -5.74 12.89
C TYR A 193 2.47 -4.25 13.23
N PHE A 194 1.44 -3.57 12.74
CA PHE A 194 1.19 -2.15 12.99
C PHE A 194 -0.13 -1.98 13.74
N VAL A 195 -0.15 -1.03 14.67
CA VAL A 195 -1.39 -0.65 15.36
C VAL A 195 -2.28 0.10 14.37
N THR A 196 -3.50 -0.40 14.20
CA THR A 196 -4.54 0.23 13.38
C THR A 196 -5.87 0.18 14.13
N GLU A 197 -6.86 0.95 13.71
CA GLU A 197 -8.21 0.91 14.31
C GLU A 197 -8.78 -0.52 14.42
N ILE A 198 -8.43 -1.40 13.48
CA ILE A 198 -9.01 -2.76 13.40
C ILE A 198 -8.43 -3.70 14.48
N ASN A 199 -7.20 -3.49 14.92
CA ASN A 199 -6.47 -4.41 15.80
C ASN A 199 -6.04 -3.77 17.14
N ALA A 200 -6.29 -2.50 17.36
CA ALA A 200 -5.85 -1.77 18.55
C ALA A 200 -6.29 -2.46 19.86
N ASP A 201 -7.56 -2.87 19.93
CA ASP A 201 -8.12 -3.53 21.12
C ASP A 201 -7.41 -4.86 21.42
N PHE A 202 -7.17 -5.68 20.38
CA PHE A 202 -6.44 -6.93 20.54
C PHE A 202 -4.97 -6.68 20.96
N LEU A 203 -4.32 -5.71 20.35
CA LEU A 203 -2.91 -5.39 20.64
C LEU A 203 -2.72 -4.80 22.04
N ALA A 204 -3.76 -4.19 22.61
CA ALA A 204 -3.78 -3.71 24.00
C ALA A 204 -3.93 -4.83 25.06
N THR A 205 -4.23 -6.07 24.63
CA THR A 205 -4.36 -7.21 25.56
C THR A 205 -2.99 -7.73 26.00
N GLU A 206 -2.99 -8.56 27.07
CA GLU A 206 -1.77 -9.26 27.52
C GLU A 206 -1.15 -10.14 26.40
N LYS A 207 -1.98 -10.75 25.55
CA LYS A 207 -1.52 -11.50 24.37
C LYS A 207 -0.84 -10.58 23.36
N GLY A 208 -1.41 -9.40 23.11
CA GLY A 208 -0.77 -8.39 22.27
C GLY A 208 0.57 -7.92 22.84
N ALA A 209 0.62 -7.64 24.15
CA ALA A 209 1.87 -7.29 24.83
C ALA A 209 2.94 -8.40 24.74
N ALA A 210 2.55 -9.67 24.83
CA ALA A 210 3.45 -10.80 24.61
C ALA A 210 3.98 -10.84 23.17
N MET A 211 3.13 -10.62 22.17
CA MET A 211 3.56 -10.52 20.77
C MET A 211 4.54 -9.36 20.54
N ALA A 212 4.30 -8.19 21.16
CA ALA A 212 5.21 -7.06 21.04
C ALA A 212 6.61 -7.39 21.59
N ARG A 213 6.69 -8.18 22.68
CA ARG A 213 7.97 -8.63 23.25
C ARG A 213 8.75 -9.60 22.35
N GLU A 214 8.09 -10.30 21.41
CA GLU A 214 8.75 -11.14 20.42
C GLU A 214 9.39 -10.36 19.28
N ILE A 215 8.92 -9.12 19.02
CA ILE A 215 9.53 -8.24 18.02
C ILE A 215 10.88 -7.73 18.57
N PRO A 216 12.00 -7.78 17.84
CA PRO A 216 13.29 -7.30 18.33
C PRO A 216 13.27 -5.86 18.87
N MET A 217 12.52 -4.95 18.22
CA MET A 217 12.33 -3.57 18.72
C MET A 217 11.32 -3.46 19.88
N ARG A 218 10.78 -4.58 20.38
CA ARG A 218 9.91 -4.66 21.56
C ARG A 218 8.64 -3.82 21.51
N ARG A 219 8.17 -3.48 20.31
CA ARG A 219 6.94 -2.74 20.10
C ARG A 219 6.32 -3.10 18.74
N PHE A 220 5.04 -2.86 18.61
CA PHE A 220 4.39 -2.78 17.30
C PHE A 220 4.82 -1.51 16.56
N GLY A 221 4.73 -1.54 15.24
CA GLY A 221 4.88 -0.34 14.43
C GLY A 221 3.72 0.64 14.69
N ALA A 222 4.05 1.91 14.81
CA ALA A 222 3.08 3.00 14.71
C ALA A 222 2.87 3.35 13.23
N GLU A 223 1.73 3.91 12.86
CA GLU A 223 1.43 4.28 11.47
C GLU A 223 2.53 5.14 10.84
N GLY A 224 3.12 6.07 11.60
CA GLY A 224 4.20 6.94 11.13
C GLY A 224 5.54 6.23 10.85
N ASP A 225 5.75 5.02 11.36
CA ASP A 225 6.98 4.27 11.07
C ASP A 225 7.08 3.82 9.59
N LEU A 226 5.99 3.91 8.81
CA LEU A 226 5.97 3.62 7.38
C LEU A 226 6.17 4.86 6.49
N ASP A 227 6.06 6.06 7.05
CA ASP A 227 6.06 7.32 6.28
C ASP A 227 7.37 7.49 5.48
N GLY A 228 8.51 7.25 6.13
CA GLY A 228 9.81 7.35 5.47
C GLY A 228 10.00 6.35 4.34
N ALA A 229 9.52 5.11 4.51
CA ALA A 229 9.55 4.08 3.47
C ALA A 229 8.66 4.45 2.28
N LEU A 230 7.45 4.95 2.53
CA LEU A 230 6.54 5.41 1.49
C LEU A 230 7.15 6.57 0.70
N LEU A 231 7.64 7.60 1.39
CA LEU A 231 8.22 8.78 0.75
C LEU A 231 9.48 8.44 -0.06
N LEU A 232 10.34 7.58 0.47
CA LEU A 232 11.52 7.08 -0.26
C LEU A 232 11.11 6.45 -1.60
N LEU A 233 10.12 5.57 -1.59
CA LEU A 233 9.72 4.84 -2.79
C LEU A 233 8.86 5.69 -3.73
N ALA A 234 8.03 6.60 -3.21
CA ALA A 234 7.15 7.45 -4.00
C ALA A 234 7.90 8.62 -4.69
N SER A 235 8.97 9.13 -4.08
CA SER A 235 9.64 10.36 -4.50
C SER A 235 10.92 10.14 -5.32
N LYS A 236 11.59 11.24 -5.64
CA LYS A 236 12.91 11.28 -6.30
C LYS A 236 14.03 10.73 -5.41
N ALA A 237 13.83 10.64 -4.09
CA ALA A 237 14.77 9.99 -3.20
C ALA A 237 15.02 8.52 -3.57
N GLY A 238 14.01 7.83 -4.10
CA GLY A 238 14.10 6.46 -4.59
C GLY A 238 14.31 6.34 -6.11
N ALA A 239 14.81 7.34 -6.80
CA ALA A 239 14.87 7.40 -8.28
C ALA A 239 15.61 6.21 -8.92
N PHE A 240 16.53 5.56 -8.22
CA PHE A 240 17.26 4.38 -8.70
C PHE A 240 16.87 3.09 -7.98
N ILE A 241 15.71 3.07 -7.30
CA ILE A 241 15.17 1.92 -6.59
C ILE A 241 13.98 1.38 -7.38
N THR A 242 14.10 0.16 -7.95
CA THR A 242 13.00 -0.59 -8.57
C THR A 242 13.17 -2.08 -8.32
N GLY A 243 12.07 -2.82 -8.15
CA GLY A 243 12.05 -4.24 -7.81
C GLY A 243 12.35 -4.56 -6.35
N ALA A 244 12.56 -3.56 -5.51
CA ALA A 244 12.83 -3.75 -4.10
C ALA A 244 11.57 -4.07 -3.30
N SER A 245 11.74 -4.87 -2.24
CA SER A 245 10.73 -5.07 -1.20
C SER A 245 11.34 -4.61 0.13
N LEU A 246 10.91 -3.44 0.60
CA LEU A 246 11.41 -2.84 1.84
C LEU A 246 10.62 -3.38 3.02
N VAL A 247 11.26 -4.18 3.85
CA VAL A 247 10.66 -4.72 5.08
C VAL A 247 10.72 -3.65 6.17
N VAL A 248 9.57 -3.39 6.81
CA VAL A 248 9.43 -2.44 7.92
C VAL A 248 8.65 -3.13 9.03
N ASP A 249 9.36 -3.80 9.94
CA ASP A 249 8.76 -4.75 10.88
C ASP A 249 9.43 -4.77 12.27
N GLY A 250 10.33 -3.84 12.55
CA GLY A 250 11.08 -3.84 13.80
C GLY A 250 12.00 -5.06 13.97
N GLY A 251 12.36 -5.73 12.87
CA GLY A 251 13.21 -6.93 12.86
C GLY A 251 12.44 -8.24 13.06
N GLN A 252 11.13 -8.22 13.00
CA GLN A 252 10.28 -9.37 13.33
C GLN A 252 10.62 -10.63 12.51
N ILE A 253 10.91 -10.50 11.20
CA ILE A 253 11.24 -11.66 10.36
C ILE A 253 12.68 -12.18 10.55
N LEU A 254 13.54 -11.44 11.25
CA LEU A 254 14.94 -11.83 11.49
C LEU A 254 15.07 -12.76 12.70
N GLY A 255 14.10 -12.74 13.60
CA GLY A 255 14.12 -13.59 14.79
C GLY A 255 13.95 -15.06 14.39
N LEU A 256 15.03 -15.85 14.47
CA LEU A 256 14.89 -17.29 14.59
C LEU A 256 14.11 -17.52 15.90
N ARG A 257 12.94 -18.13 15.82
CA ARG A 257 12.26 -18.61 17.03
C ARG A 257 13.19 -19.65 17.66
N GLY A 258 14.06 -19.17 18.55
CA GLY A 258 14.78 -20.03 19.47
C GLY A 258 13.75 -20.81 20.26
N GLY A 259 13.89 -22.11 20.28
CA GLY A 259 12.98 -23.02 20.97
C GLY A 259 12.91 -22.79 22.48
#